data_186acb0e17d29fe6a7d6fc9cd8b63338
#
_entry.id   186acb0e17d29fe6a7d6fc9cd8b63338
#
_cell.length_a   1.000
_cell.length_b   1.000
_cell.length_c   1.000
_cell.angle_alpha   90.00
_cell.angle_beta   90.00
_cell.angle_gamma   90.00
#
_symmetry.space_group_name_H-M   'P 1'
#
loop_
_entity.id
_entity.type
_entity.pdbx_description
1 polymer ?
#
loop_
_entity_poly.entity_id
_entity_poly.type
_entity_poly.pdbx_seq_one_letter_code
_entity_poly.pdbx_strand_id
1 'polypeptide(L)'
;MKELVVKNKAGNYAEILTDYDYDSFKYEYEKNNERSLSFTAYKTIGNEDIFDMLVNENYIIYNDQYFVIKSTSLKYDSQVVLSEIVAKHIFMDFQNYYVDKDISKETLNDTQIDESNAPQYTLDSYLSYAFKNNSLGFSYQIIGDFTKTAAVAELGGQNGIEYIVAGAELYNYIYFADNKKIYFYTPDTFYQRCEIPIIYRSNSDELSADIVTTDMKTYVKGYGKKKTAEETKNYQPMKPKDLKLEGAYKKEGTWYSEANGASYSKTFVCQWGNETLTWTNKRMSRGGTVDVYLDDKKIGNYSQYRKTSKTEQIVIKKGLEKGKHTFKVVYRGAKSGVDYKKKTPRFYIGTEKTTVLNLTAELKGEDVYHVVDAYKAPTYDAFGLMQAPTVFDDNATTKSQLRASMLEQINDSPTVELSTNYLGTEDDRHYISNDDIAENNIVRFVHKPLNFNTDLKVVKLTRYHPLVNKPVEVEFSNAKQDIIAIQNQINLRIKRANSAIANGSWTTDKNVQYNFMSNVVGSVLSDD
;
A
#
# COMPACT_ATOMS: atom_id res chain seq x y z
N MET A 1 24.16 -39.24 9.86
CA MET A 1 22.96 -39.38 9.00
C MET A 1 21.80 -38.90 9.87
N LYS A 2 20.95 -38.04 9.35
CA LYS A 2 19.79 -37.53 10.11
C LYS A 2 18.65 -38.53 9.91
N GLU A 3 18.31 -39.26 10.95
CA GLU A 3 17.30 -40.31 10.93
C GLU A 3 15.91 -39.72 11.15
N LEU A 4 14.87 -40.37 10.58
CA LEU A 4 13.49 -40.09 10.92
C LEU A 4 13.09 -40.90 12.14
N VAL A 5 12.59 -40.27 13.18
CA VAL A 5 12.06 -40.95 14.35
C VAL A 5 10.55 -40.77 14.38
N VAL A 6 9.80 -41.88 14.40
CA VAL A 6 8.35 -41.86 14.60
C VAL A 6 8.07 -41.89 16.10
N LYS A 7 7.22 -41.01 16.57
CA LYS A 7 6.81 -40.93 17.99
C LYS A 7 5.29 -40.83 18.09
N ASN A 8 4.70 -41.59 18.99
CA ASN A 8 3.28 -41.53 19.19
C ASN A 8 2.84 -40.23 19.93
N LYS A 9 1.59 -39.84 19.77
CA LYS A 9 1.05 -38.61 20.35
C LYS A 9 1.15 -38.57 21.88
N ALA A 10 1.03 -39.72 22.54
CA ALA A 10 1.17 -39.85 23.98
C ALA A 10 2.62 -39.61 24.46
N GLY A 11 3.59 -39.67 23.56
CA GLY A 11 4.99 -39.39 23.85
C GLY A 11 5.76 -40.51 24.58
N ASN A 12 5.14 -41.66 24.80
CA ASN A 12 5.69 -42.78 25.55
C ASN A 12 6.34 -43.88 24.69
N TYR A 13 6.22 -43.76 23.37
CA TYR A 13 6.86 -44.68 22.43
C TYR A 13 7.45 -43.89 21.25
N ALA A 14 8.70 -44.22 20.91
CA ALA A 14 9.41 -43.62 19.77
C ALA A 14 10.41 -44.61 19.20
N GLU A 15 10.52 -44.71 17.86
CA GLU A 15 11.39 -45.63 17.16
C GLU A 15 11.90 -45.00 15.86
N ILE A 16 13.06 -45.49 15.37
CA ILE A 16 13.68 -45.03 14.13
C ILE A 16 12.97 -45.65 12.93
N LEU A 17 12.52 -44.85 11.97
CA LEU A 17 11.95 -45.32 10.72
C LEU A 17 13.08 -45.65 9.71
N THR A 18 13.19 -46.93 9.33
CA THR A 18 14.25 -47.40 8.43
C THR A 18 13.74 -47.66 7.01
N ASP A 19 12.49 -48.08 6.86
CA ASP A 19 11.96 -48.58 5.60
C ASP A 19 11.05 -47.56 4.93
N TYR A 20 11.67 -46.56 4.33
CA TYR A 20 11.00 -45.57 3.49
C TYR A 20 11.79 -45.29 2.22
N ASP A 21 11.10 -44.82 1.19
CA ASP A 21 11.69 -44.43 -0.07
C ASP A 21 12.46 -43.11 0.06
N TYR A 22 13.77 -43.20 0.01
CA TYR A 22 14.66 -42.02 0.09
C TYR A 22 14.45 -41.08 -1.08
N ASP A 23 14.10 -41.54 -2.25
CA ASP A 23 13.79 -40.71 -3.43
C ASP A 23 12.53 -39.88 -3.27
N SER A 24 11.59 -40.37 -2.46
CA SER A 24 10.34 -39.65 -2.15
C SER A 24 10.48 -38.62 -1.04
N PHE A 25 11.57 -38.71 -0.25
CA PHE A 25 11.74 -37.82 0.89
C PHE A 25 11.95 -36.38 0.45
N LYS A 26 11.16 -35.45 1.03
CA LYS A 26 11.30 -34.00 0.87
C LYS A 26 11.13 -33.30 2.21
N TYR A 27 12.03 -32.38 2.49
CA TYR A 27 11.84 -31.33 3.48
C TYR A 27 11.58 -30.03 2.72
N GLU A 28 10.49 -29.35 3.05
CA GLU A 28 10.10 -28.08 2.42
C GLU A 28 9.96 -27.00 3.46
N TYR A 29 10.50 -25.83 3.16
CA TYR A 29 10.37 -24.60 3.94
C TYR A 29 9.92 -23.47 3.04
N GLU A 30 8.97 -22.68 3.53
CA GLU A 30 8.53 -21.44 2.92
C GLU A 30 8.42 -20.34 4.00
N LYS A 31 9.02 -19.19 3.73
CA LYS A 31 9.08 -18.06 4.65
C LYS A 31 7.67 -17.57 5.04
N ASN A 32 7.45 -17.42 6.35
CA ASN A 32 6.16 -16.99 6.91
C ASN A 32 4.96 -17.83 6.45
N ASN A 33 5.19 -19.06 6.09
CA ASN A 33 4.15 -19.98 5.68
C ASN A 33 4.33 -21.33 6.40
N GLU A 34 5.05 -22.28 5.80
CA GLU A 34 5.10 -23.63 6.35
C GLU A 34 6.49 -24.25 6.35
N ARG A 35 6.61 -25.29 7.18
CA ARG A 35 7.68 -26.28 7.13
C ARG A 35 7.05 -27.65 7.14
N SER A 36 7.45 -28.50 6.21
CA SER A 36 6.84 -29.82 6.07
C SER A 36 7.86 -30.91 5.69
N LEU A 37 7.46 -32.12 5.96
CA LEU A 37 8.12 -33.35 5.49
C LEU A 37 7.11 -34.15 4.67
N SER A 38 7.57 -34.76 3.60
CA SER A 38 6.82 -35.75 2.87
C SER A 38 7.71 -36.92 2.48
N PHE A 39 7.20 -38.12 2.56
CA PHE A 39 7.88 -39.36 2.16
C PHE A 39 6.89 -40.52 2.00
N THR A 40 7.33 -41.59 1.35
CA THR A 40 6.60 -42.86 1.23
C THR A 40 7.29 -43.92 2.07
N ALA A 41 6.57 -44.53 3.00
CA ALA A 41 7.06 -45.64 3.83
C ALA A 41 6.50 -46.94 3.33
N TYR A 42 7.26 -48.03 3.52
CA TYR A 42 6.87 -49.38 3.18
C TYR A 42 6.66 -50.24 4.41
N LYS A 43 5.61 -51.07 4.43
CA LYS A 43 5.42 -52.06 5.49
C LYS A 43 6.25 -53.31 5.16
N THR A 44 7.18 -53.65 6.02
CA THR A 44 8.05 -54.81 5.92
C THR A 44 7.89 -55.70 7.15
N ILE A 45 8.38 -56.93 7.12
CA ILE A 45 8.31 -57.87 8.25
C ILE A 45 9.05 -57.34 9.48
N GLY A 46 10.04 -56.46 9.28
CA GLY A 46 10.85 -55.93 10.37
C GLY A 46 10.39 -54.61 10.97
N ASN A 47 9.39 -53.93 10.34
CA ASN A 47 8.98 -52.58 10.75
C ASN A 47 7.46 -52.44 11.00
N GLU A 48 6.73 -53.54 11.12
CA GLU A 48 5.26 -53.49 11.24
C GLU A 48 4.77 -52.54 12.33
N ASP A 49 5.37 -52.65 13.50
CA ASP A 49 4.99 -51.81 14.65
C ASP A 49 5.25 -50.31 14.39
N ILE A 50 6.36 -49.97 13.71
CA ILE A 50 6.74 -48.60 13.38
C ILE A 50 5.84 -48.05 12.27
N PHE A 51 5.60 -48.89 11.23
CA PHE A 51 4.72 -48.52 10.14
C PHE A 51 3.29 -48.24 10.62
N ASP A 52 2.79 -49.06 11.54
CA ASP A 52 1.45 -48.90 12.11
C ASP A 52 1.35 -47.65 13.01
N MET A 53 2.48 -47.03 13.41
CA MET A 53 2.54 -45.72 14.06
C MET A 53 2.46 -44.53 13.09
N LEU A 54 2.58 -44.74 11.78
CA LEU A 54 2.47 -43.67 10.78
C LEU A 54 1.01 -43.31 10.54
N VAL A 55 0.37 -42.81 11.58
CA VAL A 55 -1.03 -42.37 11.60
C VAL A 55 -1.14 -40.89 11.94
N ASN A 56 -2.23 -40.29 11.49
CA ASN A 56 -2.49 -38.86 11.73
C ASN A 56 -2.36 -38.48 13.20
N GLU A 57 -1.82 -37.32 13.48
CA GLU A 57 -1.55 -36.71 14.77
C GLU A 57 -0.38 -37.33 15.55
N ASN A 58 0.26 -38.41 15.10
CA ASN A 58 1.56 -38.81 15.60
C ASN A 58 2.66 -37.92 15.03
N TYR A 59 3.88 -38.07 15.56
CA TYR A 59 5.00 -37.18 15.24
C TYR A 59 6.08 -37.90 14.42
N ILE A 60 6.66 -37.14 13.48
CA ILE A 60 7.95 -37.44 12.89
C ILE A 60 8.95 -36.45 13.49
N ILE A 61 10.04 -36.93 14.04
CA ILE A 61 11.14 -36.08 14.53
C ILE A 61 12.26 -36.13 13.49
N TYR A 62 12.65 -34.95 13.01
CA TYR A 62 13.73 -34.76 12.05
C TYR A 62 14.54 -33.52 12.44
N ASN A 63 15.86 -33.65 12.58
CA ASN A 63 16.75 -32.57 13.05
C ASN A 63 16.26 -31.93 14.37
N ASP A 64 15.88 -32.75 15.36
CA ASP A 64 15.35 -32.33 16.66
C ASP A 64 14.05 -31.50 16.59
N GLN A 65 13.42 -31.43 15.41
CA GLN A 65 12.16 -30.74 15.21
C GLN A 65 11.01 -31.74 15.08
N TYR A 66 9.91 -31.44 15.72
CA TYR A 66 8.68 -32.24 15.66
C TYR A 66 7.81 -31.82 14.46
N PHE A 67 7.43 -32.81 13.66
CA PHE A 67 6.45 -32.68 12.58
C PHE A 67 5.25 -33.57 12.88
N VAL A 68 4.06 -33.00 12.83
CA VAL A 68 2.80 -33.72 13.09
C VAL A 68 2.28 -34.31 11.80
N ILE A 69 2.03 -35.59 11.76
CA ILE A 69 1.46 -36.28 10.58
C ILE A 69 0.04 -35.75 10.37
N LYS A 70 -0.19 -35.04 9.27
CA LYS A 70 -1.50 -34.47 8.92
C LYS A 70 -2.23 -35.22 7.82
N SER A 71 -1.49 -35.91 6.95
CA SER A 71 -2.07 -36.71 5.89
C SER A 71 -1.33 -38.05 5.74
N THR A 72 -2.09 -39.09 5.63
CA THR A 72 -1.61 -40.46 5.29
C THR A 72 -2.44 -41.00 4.16
N SER A 73 -1.79 -41.56 3.14
CA SER A 73 -2.46 -42.23 2.02
C SER A 73 -1.94 -43.67 1.90
N LEU A 74 -2.72 -44.60 2.42
CA LEU A 74 -2.38 -46.01 2.42
C LEU A 74 -2.70 -46.62 1.05
N LYS A 75 -1.72 -47.31 0.48
CA LYS A 75 -1.84 -47.97 -0.82
C LYS A 75 -1.35 -49.42 -0.74
N TYR A 76 -1.89 -50.28 -1.59
CA TYR A 76 -1.42 -51.63 -1.78
C TYR A 76 -1.01 -51.78 -3.23
N ASP A 77 0.29 -51.90 -3.46
CA ASP A 77 0.85 -52.07 -4.80
C ASP A 77 1.79 -53.26 -4.86
N SER A 78 1.59 -54.11 -5.88
CA SER A 78 2.47 -55.25 -6.18
C SER A 78 2.82 -56.13 -4.95
N GLN A 79 1.87 -56.35 -4.05
CA GLN A 79 1.99 -57.11 -2.79
C GLN A 79 2.71 -56.38 -1.64
N VAL A 80 3.01 -55.09 -1.80
CA VAL A 80 3.59 -54.26 -0.76
C VAL A 80 2.54 -53.25 -0.26
N VAL A 81 2.45 -53.11 1.06
CA VAL A 81 1.67 -52.02 1.68
C VAL A 81 2.59 -50.81 1.82
N LEU A 82 2.17 -49.68 1.29
CA LEU A 82 2.89 -48.43 1.41
C LEU A 82 1.99 -47.31 1.92
N SER A 83 2.57 -46.33 2.56
CA SER A 83 1.87 -45.12 3.03
C SER A 83 2.62 -43.89 2.60
N GLU A 84 1.94 -42.99 1.88
CA GLU A 84 2.44 -41.65 1.60
C GLU A 84 2.11 -40.76 2.81
N ILE A 85 3.14 -40.15 3.37
CA ILE A 85 3.06 -39.35 4.59
C ILE A 85 3.32 -37.90 4.25
N VAL A 86 2.48 -37.01 4.80
CA VAL A 86 2.74 -35.55 4.86
C VAL A 86 2.64 -35.11 6.30
N ALA A 87 3.74 -34.60 6.82
CA ALA A 87 3.82 -34.09 8.18
C ALA A 87 4.18 -32.59 8.18
N LYS A 88 3.45 -31.80 8.94
CA LYS A 88 3.66 -30.37 9.11
C LYS A 88 4.41 -30.09 10.40
N HIS A 89 5.31 -29.13 10.39
CA HIS A 89 6.04 -28.75 11.60
C HIS A 89 5.07 -28.38 12.73
N ILE A 90 5.40 -28.76 13.96
CA ILE A 90 4.49 -28.66 15.11
C ILE A 90 4.01 -27.23 15.40
N PHE A 91 4.73 -26.19 14.97
CA PHE A 91 4.27 -24.81 15.16
C PHE A 91 2.94 -24.55 14.44
N MET A 92 2.64 -25.28 13.37
CA MET A 92 1.36 -25.18 12.66
C MET A 92 0.17 -25.61 13.51
N ASP A 93 0.40 -26.42 14.55
CA ASP A 93 -0.66 -26.77 15.53
C ASP A 93 -1.15 -25.57 16.35
N PHE A 94 -0.50 -24.42 16.27
CA PHE A 94 -1.03 -23.19 16.83
C PHE A 94 -2.37 -22.77 16.18
N GLN A 95 -2.68 -23.28 14.98
CA GLN A 95 -4.02 -23.17 14.38
C GLN A 95 -5.14 -23.79 15.23
N ASN A 96 -4.82 -24.76 16.10
CA ASN A 96 -5.79 -25.42 16.98
C ASN A 96 -6.12 -24.60 18.24
N TYR A 97 -5.47 -23.46 18.43
CA TYR A 97 -5.79 -22.48 19.45
C TYR A 97 -6.49 -21.30 18.79
N TYR A 98 -7.70 -20.98 19.27
CA TYR A 98 -8.43 -19.82 18.81
C TYR A 98 -8.16 -18.63 19.75
N VAL A 99 -7.65 -17.55 19.20
CA VAL A 99 -7.42 -16.30 19.92
C VAL A 99 -8.76 -15.58 20.00
N ASP A 100 -9.39 -15.61 21.17
CA ASP A 100 -10.69 -14.98 21.35
C ASP A 100 -10.64 -13.48 21.07
N LYS A 101 -11.76 -12.95 20.57
CA LYS A 101 -11.91 -11.51 20.35
C LYS A 101 -11.84 -10.76 21.69
N ASP A 102 -11.16 -9.61 21.70
CA ASP A 102 -11.14 -8.73 22.87
C ASP A 102 -12.48 -7.99 23.03
N ILE A 103 -13.36 -8.54 23.86
CA ILE A 103 -14.66 -7.95 24.18
C ILE A 103 -14.61 -6.93 25.34
N SER A 104 -13.43 -6.66 25.91
CA SER A 104 -13.29 -5.78 27.08
C SER A 104 -13.73 -4.34 26.83
N LYS A 105 -13.82 -3.94 25.57
CA LYS A 105 -14.21 -2.60 25.12
C LYS A 105 -15.63 -2.52 24.56
N GLU A 106 -16.34 -3.64 24.46
CA GLU A 106 -17.72 -3.65 23.99
C GLU A 106 -18.64 -2.96 25.00
N THR A 107 -19.49 -2.05 24.52
CA THR A 107 -20.50 -1.35 25.32
C THR A 107 -21.87 -1.49 24.70
N LEU A 108 -22.93 -1.34 25.52
CA LEU A 108 -24.32 -1.44 25.04
C LEU A 108 -24.70 -0.39 23.98
N ASN A 109 -23.91 0.67 23.81
CA ASN A 109 -24.09 1.73 22.82
C ASN A 109 -23.03 1.65 21.72
N ASP A 110 -22.80 0.47 21.20
CA ASP A 110 -21.74 0.16 20.27
C ASP A 110 -21.83 1.05 19.01
N THR A 111 -21.04 2.10 19.00
CA THR A 111 -20.56 2.71 17.76
C THR A 111 -19.33 1.91 17.37
N GLN A 112 -19.38 1.22 16.23
CA GLN A 112 -18.21 0.53 15.67
C GLN A 112 -16.98 1.45 15.81
N ILE A 113 -15.89 0.88 16.35
CA ILE A 113 -14.63 1.63 16.45
C ILE A 113 -14.25 1.96 15.01
N ASP A 114 -14.36 3.24 14.66
CA ASP A 114 -13.90 3.74 13.36
C ASP A 114 -12.39 3.45 13.26
N GLU A 115 -11.95 2.90 12.13
CA GLU A 115 -10.53 2.56 11.91
C GLU A 115 -9.60 3.75 12.20
N SER A 116 -10.09 4.97 12.03
CA SER A 116 -9.36 6.21 12.35
C SER A 116 -9.03 6.39 13.83
N ASN A 117 -9.71 5.68 14.74
CA ASN A 117 -9.53 5.75 16.19
C ASN A 117 -9.07 4.42 16.81
N ALA A 118 -8.59 3.48 15.98
CA ALA A 118 -8.13 2.19 16.46
C ALA A 118 -6.94 2.32 17.43
N PRO A 119 -6.94 1.54 18.53
CA PRO A 119 -5.82 1.53 19.46
C PRO A 119 -4.51 1.13 18.78
N GLN A 120 -3.41 1.74 19.24
CA GLN A 120 -2.06 1.44 18.76
C GLN A 120 -1.42 0.36 19.65
N TYR A 121 -0.90 -0.68 19.01
CA TYR A 121 -0.23 -1.79 19.71
C TYR A 121 1.24 -1.88 19.28
N THR A 122 2.12 -2.13 20.25
CA THR A 122 3.50 -2.58 19.97
C THR A 122 3.47 -4.04 19.57
N LEU A 123 4.52 -4.54 18.91
CA LEU A 123 4.62 -5.95 18.55
C LEU A 123 4.47 -6.87 19.78
N ASP A 124 5.14 -6.53 20.89
CA ASP A 124 5.05 -7.34 22.11
C ASP A 124 3.63 -7.37 22.70
N SER A 125 2.95 -6.24 22.75
CA SER A 125 1.56 -6.19 23.23
C SER A 125 0.60 -6.96 22.32
N TYR A 126 0.83 -6.94 21.00
CA TYR A 126 0.09 -7.71 20.02
C TYR A 126 0.30 -9.21 20.23
N LEU A 127 1.54 -9.67 20.25
CA LEU A 127 1.87 -11.10 20.41
C LEU A 127 1.46 -11.64 21.80
N SER A 128 1.69 -10.88 22.87
CA SER A 128 1.33 -11.31 24.22
C SER A 128 -0.15 -11.62 24.35
N TYR A 129 -1.01 -10.92 23.61
CA TYR A 129 -2.45 -11.18 23.59
C TYR A 129 -2.77 -12.61 23.13
N ALA A 130 -2.15 -13.09 22.06
CA ALA A 130 -2.36 -14.43 21.54
C ALA A 130 -1.68 -15.52 22.38
N PHE A 131 -0.47 -15.24 22.90
CA PHE A 131 0.33 -16.29 23.55
C PHE A 131 0.02 -16.47 25.04
N LYS A 132 -0.47 -15.44 25.73
CA LYS A 132 -0.66 -15.42 27.18
C LYS A 132 -1.55 -16.54 27.72
N ASN A 133 -2.60 -16.89 27.01
CA ASN A 133 -3.62 -17.83 27.48
C ASN A 133 -3.65 -19.14 26.66
N ASN A 134 -2.68 -19.38 25.78
CA ASN A 134 -2.70 -20.61 25.00
C ASN A 134 -2.42 -21.83 25.87
N SER A 135 -3.29 -22.84 25.77
CA SER A 135 -3.19 -24.10 26.50
C SER A 135 -2.31 -25.13 25.79
N LEU A 136 -1.85 -24.83 24.58
CA LEU A 136 -1.07 -25.76 23.75
C LEU A 136 0.44 -25.71 24.03
N GLY A 137 0.89 -24.80 24.92
CA GLY A 137 2.27 -24.65 25.36
C GLY A 137 3.17 -23.94 24.35
N PHE A 138 2.60 -23.12 23.46
CA PHE A 138 3.37 -22.25 22.59
C PHE A 138 3.92 -21.05 23.35
N SER A 139 5.14 -20.66 23.01
CA SER A 139 5.80 -19.47 23.52
C SER A 139 6.44 -18.68 22.39
N TYR A 140 6.78 -17.41 22.65
CA TYR A 140 7.41 -16.57 21.67
C TYR A 140 8.64 -15.84 22.20
N GLN A 141 9.47 -15.38 21.28
CA GLN A 141 10.58 -14.48 21.54
C GLN A 141 10.74 -13.49 20.39
N ILE A 142 10.86 -12.21 20.70
CA ILE A 142 11.14 -11.15 19.72
C ILE A 142 12.66 -10.98 19.62
N ILE A 143 13.19 -10.89 18.40
CA ILE A 143 14.60 -10.68 18.11
C ILE A 143 14.76 -9.51 17.14
N GLY A 144 15.47 -8.48 17.59
CA GLY A 144 15.62 -7.21 16.89
C GLY A 144 14.71 -6.10 17.43
N ASP A 145 14.88 -4.90 16.93
CA ASP A 145 14.21 -3.71 17.42
C ASP A 145 12.99 -3.38 16.56
N PHE A 146 11.81 -3.51 17.13
CA PHE A 146 10.53 -3.16 16.49
C PHE A 146 9.99 -1.84 17.09
N THR A 147 10.23 -0.74 16.40
CA THR A 147 9.78 0.59 16.81
C THR A 147 8.39 0.93 16.29
N LYS A 148 7.89 0.21 15.29
CA LYS A 148 6.59 0.42 14.68
C LYS A 148 5.46 -0.01 15.63
N THR A 149 4.46 0.85 15.79
CA THR A 149 3.16 0.47 16.33
C THR A 149 2.16 0.29 15.19
N ALA A 150 1.17 -0.55 15.38
CA ALA A 150 0.10 -0.76 14.41
C ALA A 150 -1.27 -0.46 15.03
N ALA A 151 -2.12 0.20 14.27
CA ALA A 151 -3.52 0.39 14.63
C ALA A 151 -4.29 -0.91 14.40
N VAL A 152 -4.89 -1.45 15.44
CA VAL A 152 -5.71 -2.66 15.36
C VAL A 152 -7.04 -2.38 16.04
N ALA A 153 -8.13 -2.35 15.27
CA ALA A 153 -9.45 -2.05 15.79
C ALA A 153 -9.89 -3.11 16.82
N GLU A 154 -9.68 -4.37 16.51
CA GLU A 154 -10.07 -5.50 17.34
C GLU A 154 -8.95 -6.55 17.37
N LEU A 155 -8.53 -6.96 18.57
CA LEU A 155 -7.59 -8.07 18.75
C LEU A 155 -8.34 -9.40 18.79
N GLY A 156 -7.73 -10.44 18.20
CA GLY A 156 -8.27 -11.80 18.20
C GLY A 156 -9.37 -12.03 17.15
N GLY A 157 -10.24 -13.01 17.39
CA GLY A 157 -11.27 -13.41 16.45
C GLY A 157 -10.78 -14.35 15.34
N GLN A 158 -9.62 -14.98 15.51
CA GLN A 158 -8.98 -15.85 14.52
C GLN A 158 -8.12 -16.92 15.19
N ASN A 159 -7.69 -17.93 14.45
CA ASN A 159 -6.80 -18.94 15.02
C ASN A 159 -5.37 -18.40 15.19
N GLY A 160 -4.53 -19.10 15.98
CA GLY A 160 -3.19 -18.64 16.33
C GLY A 160 -2.27 -18.43 15.11
N ILE A 161 -2.36 -19.28 14.09
CA ILE A 161 -1.56 -19.11 12.85
C ILE A 161 -2.03 -17.90 12.06
N GLU A 162 -3.34 -17.75 11.84
CA GLU A 162 -3.89 -16.57 11.16
C GLU A 162 -3.49 -15.29 11.88
N TYR A 163 -3.48 -15.31 13.22
CA TYR A 163 -3.10 -14.17 14.04
C TYR A 163 -1.64 -13.75 13.81
N ILE A 164 -0.71 -14.71 13.80
CA ILE A 164 0.70 -14.39 13.54
C ILE A 164 0.96 -14.05 12.06
N VAL A 165 0.21 -14.59 11.11
CA VAL A 165 0.31 -14.21 9.69
C VAL A 165 -0.17 -12.77 9.49
N ALA A 166 -1.32 -12.39 10.05
CA ALA A 166 -1.81 -11.00 10.03
C ALA A 166 -0.82 -10.01 10.69
N GLY A 167 -0.20 -10.43 11.80
CA GLY A 167 0.83 -9.64 12.45
C GLY A 167 2.09 -9.44 11.58
N ALA A 168 2.44 -10.40 10.72
CA ALA A 168 3.59 -10.25 9.81
C ALA A 168 3.37 -9.12 8.79
N GLU A 169 2.14 -8.91 8.33
CA GLU A 169 1.78 -7.78 7.47
C GLU A 169 1.84 -6.44 8.22
N LEU A 170 1.37 -6.42 9.46
CA LEU A 170 1.34 -5.20 10.28
C LEU A 170 2.73 -4.72 10.70
N TYR A 171 3.60 -5.66 11.13
CA TYR A 171 4.90 -5.34 11.76
C TYR A 171 6.10 -5.67 10.88
N ASN A 172 5.91 -6.33 9.74
CA ASN A 172 6.96 -6.74 8.81
C ASN A 172 8.04 -7.63 9.48
N TYR A 173 7.60 -8.61 10.28
CA TYR A 173 8.51 -9.59 10.86
C TYR A 173 8.60 -10.88 10.03
N ILE A 174 9.66 -11.63 10.30
CA ILE A 174 9.80 -13.02 9.86
C ILE A 174 9.66 -13.90 11.09
N TYR A 175 8.75 -14.88 11.06
CA TYR A 175 8.67 -15.85 12.12
C TYR A 175 9.33 -17.16 11.73
N PHE A 176 10.04 -17.76 12.70
CA PHE A 176 10.68 -19.05 12.55
C PHE A 176 10.58 -19.81 13.87
N ALA A 177 10.16 -21.06 13.81
CA ALA A 177 9.88 -21.82 15.02
C ALA A 177 10.98 -22.87 15.31
N ASP A 178 11.35 -22.99 16.57
CA ASP A 178 12.03 -24.12 17.16
C ASP A 178 10.99 -24.88 18.00
N ASN A 179 10.46 -25.96 17.41
CA ASN A 179 9.34 -26.69 17.95
C ASN A 179 8.15 -25.76 18.29
N LYS A 180 7.76 -25.66 19.56
CA LYS A 180 6.64 -24.81 20.03
C LYS A 180 7.08 -23.39 20.42
N LYS A 181 8.37 -23.06 20.32
CA LYS A 181 8.86 -21.71 20.55
C LYS A 181 8.99 -20.98 19.21
N ILE A 182 8.23 -19.91 19.04
CA ILE A 182 8.19 -19.13 17.80
C ILE A 182 9.01 -17.86 17.99
N TYR A 183 10.00 -17.67 17.15
CA TYR A 183 10.85 -16.47 17.15
C TYR A 183 10.34 -15.50 16.08
N PHE A 184 10.27 -14.23 16.44
CA PHE A 184 9.85 -13.13 15.58
C PHE A 184 11.04 -12.20 15.35
N TYR A 185 11.55 -12.21 14.12
CA TYR A 185 12.76 -11.50 13.73
C TYR A 185 12.44 -10.26 12.91
N THR A 186 13.23 -9.20 13.04
CA THR A 186 13.33 -8.23 11.97
C THR A 186 14.00 -8.88 10.74
N PRO A 187 13.70 -8.44 9.50
CA PRO A 187 14.35 -9.00 8.31
C PRO A 187 15.88 -8.97 8.39
N ASP A 188 16.45 -7.96 9.03
CA ASP A 188 17.92 -7.80 9.15
C ASP A 188 18.53 -8.74 10.19
N THR A 189 17.79 -9.12 11.23
CA THR A 189 18.27 -10.05 12.26
C THR A 189 18.04 -11.52 11.90
N PHE A 190 17.10 -11.79 11.01
CA PHE A 190 16.81 -13.16 10.54
C PHE A 190 17.88 -13.65 9.58
N TYR A 191 18.21 -12.84 8.59
CA TYR A 191 19.07 -13.27 7.50
C TYR A 191 20.55 -13.17 7.85
N GLN A 192 21.30 -14.23 7.50
CA GLN A 192 22.75 -14.33 7.67
C GLN A 192 23.41 -14.61 6.32
N ARG A 193 24.59 -14.05 6.11
CA ARG A 193 25.31 -14.26 4.87
C ARG A 193 25.84 -15.69 4.78
N CYS A 194 25.49 -16.38 3.71
CA CYS A 194 26.08 -17.67 3.35
C CYS A 194 27.48 -17.46 2.79
N GLU A 195 28.43 -18.28 3.22
CA GLU A 195 29.81 -18.24 2.71
C GLU A 195 29.90 -18.86 1.30
N ILE A 196 28.98 -19.76 0.96
CA ILE A 196 28.99 -20.47 -0.31
C ILE A 196 28.14 -19.70 -1.33
N PRO A 197 28.73 -19.18 -2.43
CA PRO A 197 27.96 -18.58 -3.52
C PRO A 197 27.31 -19.66 -4.41
N ILE A 198 26.16 -19.35 -4.97
CA ILE A 198 25.58 -20.15 -6.06
C ILE A 198 26.07 -19.56 -7.39
N ILE A 199 26.76 -20.36 -8.17
CA ILE A 199 27.37 -19.94 -9.43
C ILE A 199 26.83 -20.84 -10.56
N TYR A 200 26.11 -20.22 -11.50
CA TYR A 200 25.60 -20.91 -12.67
C TYR A 200 26.71 -21.58 -13.49
N ARG A 201 26.52 -22.83 -13.88
CA ARG A 201 27.49 -23.72 -14.52
C ARG A 201 28.70 -24.13 -13.65
N SER A 202 28.64 -23.91 -12.35
CA SER A 202 29.59 -24.45 -11.40
C SER A 202 28.88 -25.36 -10.41
N ASN A 203 28.06 -24.81 -9.54
CA ASN A 203 27.24 -25.53 -8.56
C ASN A 203 25.74 -25.26 -8.70
N SER A 204 25.33 -24.82 -9.88
CA SER A 204 23.94 -24.65 -10.31
C SER A 204 23.89 -24.77 -11.84
N ASP A 205 22.90 -25.44 -12.39
CA ASP A 205 22.71 -25.60 -13.84
C ASP A 205 21.32 -25.15 -14.32
N GLU A 206 20.44 -24.83 -13.39
CA GLU A 206 19.10 -24.30 -13.66
C GLU A 206 18.95 -22.88 -13.16
N LEU A 207 18.10 -22.10 -13.83
CA LEU A 207 17.62 -20.81 -13.39
C LEU A 207 16.23 -20.57 -13.97
N SER A 208 15.24 -20.36 -13.11
CA SER A 208 13.97 -19.77 -13.49
C SER A 208 13.86 -18.36 -12.93
N ALA A 209 13.30 -17.45 -13.71
CA ALA A 209 13.06 -16.07 -13.32
C ALA A 209 11.65 -15.68 -13.75
N ASP A 210 10.71 -15.73 -12.83
CA ASP A 210 9.34 -15.33 -13.05
C ASP A 210 9.17 -13.85 -12.68
N ILE A 211 8.78 -13.03 -13.67
CA ILE A 211 8.61 -11.60 -13.52
C ILE A 211 7.12 -11.29 -13.54
N VAL A 212 6.58 -10.89 -12.40
CA VAL A 212 5.16 -10.59 -12.23
C VAL A 212 4.97 -9.10 -11.99
N THR A 213 4.13 -8.48 -12.82
CA THR A 213 3.80 -7.04 -12.75
C THR A 213 2.38 -6.77 -12.26
N THR A 214 1.63 -7.82 -11.87
CA THR A 214 0.21 -7.73 -11.51
C THR A 214 -0.04 -6.74 -10.38
N ASP A 215 0.83 -6.71 -9.37
CA ASP A 215 0.69 -5.87 -8.19
C ASP A 215 1.47 -4.56 -8.28
N MET A 216 2.11 -4.31 -9.44
CA MET A 216 2.80 -3.04 -9.67
C MET A 216 1.84 -1.87 -9.64
N LYS A 217 2.30 -0.78 -9.01
CA LYS A 217 1.63 0.52 -8.99
C LYS A 217 2.66 1.60 -9.26
N THR A 218 2.50 2.27 -10.41
CA THR A 218 3.42 3.32 -10.88
C THR A 218 2.88 4.73 -10.68
N TYR A 219 1.62 4.85 -10.29
CA TYR A 219 0.94 6.13 -10.11
C TYR A 219 -0.04 6.07 -8.94
N VAL A 220 -0.06 7.12 -8.13
CA VAL A 220 -1.04 7.30 -7.06
C VAL A 220 -1.46 8.76 -6.97
N LYS A 221 -2.74 9.00 -6.68
CA LYS A 221 -3.29 10.31 -6.37
C LYS A 221 -3.66 10.36 -4.91
N GLY A 222 -3.40 11.50 -4.25
CA GLY A 222 -3.70 11.68 -2.84
C GLY A 222 -4.43 12.99 -2.56
N TYR A 223 -5.25 12.95 -1.52
CA TYR A 223 -5.97 14.09 -0.95
C TYR A 223 -5.64 14.16 0.53
N GLY A 224 -5.19 15.32 0.99
CA GLY A 224 -4.89 15.56 2.38
C GLY A 224 -6.12 15.96 3.18
N LYS A 225 -5.89 16.56 4.34
CA LYS A 225 -6.92 17.00 5.27
C LYS A 225 -7.90 17.97 4.61
N LYS A 226 -9.19 17.81 4.89
CA LYS A 226 -10.22 18.75 4.48
C LYS A 226 -10.10 20.05 5.27
N LYS A 227 -10.31 21.19 4.60
CA LYS A 227 -10.40 22.51 5.23
C LYS A 227 -11.66 22.60 6.06
N THR A 228 -11.58 23.29 7.20
CA THR A 228 -12.76 23.56 8.05
C THR A 228 -13.57 24.74 7.50
N ALA A 229 -14.83 24.85 7.91
CA ALA A 229 -15.69 25.97 7.54
C ALA A 229 -15.12 27.32 8.02
N GLU A 230 -14.32 27.32 9.08
CA GLU A 230 -13.68 28.53 9.64
C GLU A 230 -12.51 29.00 8.79
N GLU A 231 -11.76 28.09 8.18
CA GLU A 231 -10.68 28.40 7.25
C GLU A 231 -11.16 29.04 5.96
N THR A 232 -12.43 28.83 5.59
CA THR A 232 -13.07 29.42 4.40
C THR A 232 -13.80 30.73 4.64
N LYS A 233 -13.98 31.14 5.91
CA LYS A 233 -14.70 32.38 6.31
C LYS A 233 -13.86 33.65 6.39
N ASN A 234 -12.72 33.71 5.74
CA ASN A 234 -11.72 34.75 5.93
C ASN A 234 -12.03 36.13 5.29
N TYR A 235 -13.22 36.32 4.71
CA TYR A 235 -13.57 37.61 4.14
C TYR A 235 -14.39 38.42 5.13
N GLN A 236 -13.84 39.59 5.55
CA GLN A 236 -14.58 40.52 6.36
C GLN A 236 -15.60 41.29 5.51
N PRO A 237 -16.86 41.43 5.96
CA PRO A 237 -17.84 42.21 5.25
C PRO A 237 -17.36 43.68 5.08
N MET A 238 -17.40 44.19 3.86
CA MET A 238 -16.94 45.54 3.54
C MET A 238 -18.06 46.53 3.81
N LYS A 239 -17.78 47.52 4.66
CA LYS A 239 -18.70 48.56 5.13
C LYS A 239 -18.44 49.87 4.38
N PRO A 240 -19.30 50.90 4.48
CA PRO A 240 -19.08 52.21 3.84
C PRO A 240 -17.69 52.80 4.11
N LYS A 241 -17.16 52.64 5.32
CA LYS A 241 -15.83 53.12 5.71
C LYS A 241 -14.67 52.47 4.95
N ASP A 242 -14.91 51.26 4.41
CA ASP A 242 -13.90 50.46 3.72
C ASP A 242 -13.87 50.73 2.21
N LEU A 243 -14.76 51.63 1.73
CA LEU A 243 -14.90 51.97 0.31
C LEU A 243 -14.11 53.27 -0.01
N LYS A 244 -13.56 53.34 -1.19
CA LYS A 244 -13.05 54.59 -1.75
C LYS A 244 -14.23 55.36 -2.33
N LEU A 245 -14.52 56.55 -1.75
CA LEU A 245 -15.59 57.43 -2.13
C LEU A 245 -15.05 58.55 -3.04
N GLU A 246 -15.72 58.82 -4.16
CA GLU A 246 -15.37 59.90 -5.10
C GLU A 246 -16.60 60.76 -5.35
N GLY A 247 -16.48 62.11 -5.10
CA GLY A 247 -17.56 63.09 -5.13
C GLY A 247 -17.97 63.55 -3.72
N ALA A 248 -18.99 64.44 -3.69
CA ALA A 248 -19.48 65.00 -2.45
C ALA A 248 -20.46 64.06 -1.73
N TYR A 249 -20.09 63.54 -0.57
CA TYR A 249 -20.94 62.69 0.25
C TYR A 249 -21.37 63.40 1.56
N LYS A 250 -22.60 63.09 1.98
CA LYS A 250 -23.19 63.51 3.23
C LYS A 250 -23.66 62.32 4.05
N LYS A 251 -23.85 62.48 5.34
CA LYS A 251 -24.30 61.47 6.26
C LYS A 251 -25.50 61.96 7.08
N GLU A 252 -26.65 61.40 6.79
CA GLU A 252 -27.91 61.62 7.54
C GLU A 252 -28.53 60.25 7.86
N GLY A 253 -28.06 59.60 8.91
CA GLY A 253 -28.41 58.23 9.24
C GLY A 253 -27.90 57.18 8.23
N THR A 254 -27.74 57.57 6.97
CA THR A 254 -27.11 56.77 5.89
C THR A 254 -26.15 57.63 5.09
N TRP A 255 -25.13 57.03 4.52
CA TRP A 255 -24.25 57.72 3.58
C TRP A 255 -24.96 57.91 2.25
N TYR A 256 -24.92 59.15 1.72
CA TYR A 256 -25.52 59.45 0.43
C TYR A 256 -24.77 60.55 -0.30
N SER A 257 -24.97 60.64 -1.61
CA SER A 257 -24.56 61.78 -2.46
C SER A 257 -25.72 62.29 -3.29
N GLU A 258 -25.77 63.59 -3.60
CA GLU A 258 -26.69 64.23 -4.52
C GLU A 258 -25.98 64.62 -5.84
N ALA A 259 -24.66 64.46 -5.92
CA ALA A 259 -23.86 64.83 -7.05
C ALA A 259 -23.90 63.73 -8.13
N ASN A 260 -24.37 64.07 -9.33
CA ASN A 260 -24.33 63.14 -10.47
C ASN A 260 -22.88 62.76 -10.80
N GLY A 261 -22.61 61.52 -11.05
CA GLY A 261 -21.27 60.98 -11.26
C GLY A 261 -20.52 60.61 -9.99
N ALA A 262 -21.07 60.91 -8.80
CA ALA A 262 -20.48 60.40 -7.54
C ALA A 262 -20.36 58.88 -7.61
N SER A 263 -19.25 58.35 -7.09
CA SER A 263 -19.02 56.92 -7.13
C SER A 263 -18.37 56.39 -5.85
N TYR A 264 -18.50 55.10 -5.64
CA TYR A 264 -17.64 54.41 -4.69
C TYR A 264 -17.08 53.15 -5.33
N SER A 265 -15.91 52.76 -4.86
CA SER A 265 -15.23 51.56 -5.34
C SER A 265 -14.53 50.83 -4.20
N LYS A 266 -14.26 49.57 -4.43
CA LYS A 266 -13.44 48.74 -3.56
C LYS A 266 -12.66 47.76 -4.39
N THR A 267 -11.33 47.73 -4.18
CA THR A 267 -10.47 46.69 -4.66
C THR A 267 -10.31 45.64 -3.58
N PHE A 268 -10.45 44.37 -3.94
CA PHE A 268 -10.30 43.20 -3.06
C PHE A 268 -9.54 42.09 -3.77
N VAL A 269 -9.10 41.08 -3.04
CA VAL A 269 -8.34 39.95 -3.57
C VAL A 269 -9.14 38.66 -3.35
N CYS A 270 -9.41 37.92 -4.41
CA CYS A 270 -9.94 36.58 -4.38
C CYS A 270 -8.81 35.60 -4.16
N GLN A 271 -8.88 34.80 -3.11
CA GLN A 271 -7.82 33.86 -2.71
C GLN A 271 -7.99 32.48 -3.36
N TRP A 272 -9.22 32.07 -3.62
CA TRP A 272 -9.57 30.71 -4.01
C TRP A 272 -9.88 30.56 -5.50
N GLY A 273 -10.38 31.61 -6.15
CA GLY A 273 -10.76 31.58 -7.58
C GLY A 273 -12.18 31.04 -7.82
N ASN A 274 -13.01 31.05 -6.80
CA ASN A 274 -14.42 30.62 -6.90
C ASN A 274 -15.35 31.50 -6.07
N GLU A 275 -14.88 32.67 -5.69
CA GLU A 275 -15.61 33.58 -4.81
C GLU A 275 -16.89 34.10 -5.47
N THR A 276 -17.89 34.32 -4.61
CA THR A 276 -19.14 34.99 -4.97
C THR A 276 -19.15 36.38 -4.36
N LEU A 277 -19.29 37.41 -5.21
CA LEU A 277 -19.45 38.79 -4.80
C LEU A 277 -20.92 39.15 -4.71
N THR A 278 -21.35 39.56 -3.53
CA THR A 278 -22.70 40.08 -3.28
C THR A 278 -22.63 41.54 -2.92
N TRP A 279 -23.47 42.36 -3.57
CA TRP A 279 -23.62 43.77 -3.33
C TRP A 279 -24.96 44.05 -2.67
N THR A 280 -24.94 44.96 -1.68
CA THR A 280 -26.14 45.43 -1.01
C THR A 280 -26.60 46.76 -1.60
N ASN A 281 -27.73 46.73 -2.29
CA ASN A 281 -28.36 47.91 -2.85
C ASN A 281 -29.37 48.52 -1.84
N LYS A 282 -29.07 49.71 -1.32
CA LYS A 282 -29.97 50.45 -0.43
C LYS A 282 -30.96 51.25 -1.26
N ARG A 283 -32.25 50.97 -1.11
CA ARG A 283 -33.36 51.62 -1.88
C ARG A 283 -34.23 52.45 -0.96
N MET A 284 -34.50 53.69 -1.35
CA MET A 284 -35.29 54.66 -0.58
C MET A 284 -36.09 55.59 -1.53
N SER A 285 -37.02 56.39 -0.96
CA SER A 285 -37.92 57.24 -1.73
C SER A 285 -37.24 58.37 -2.53
N ARG A 286 -36.02 58.72 -2.19
CA ARG A 286 -35.16 59.66 -2.94
C ARG A 286 -34.08 58.98 -3.77
N GLY A 287 -34.06 57.63 -3.86
CA GLY A 287 -33.06 56.89 -4.61
C GLY A 287 -33.14 57.17 -6.10
N GLY A 288 -31.98 57.35 -6.73
CA GLY A 288 -31.87 57.46 -8.19
C GLY A 288 -31.48 56.17 -8.89
N THR A 289 -30.68 56.26 -9.93
CA THR A 289 -30.14 55.11 -10.68
C THR A 289 -28.63 55.07 -10.55
N VAL A 290 -28.09 53.85 -10.60
CA VAL A 290 -26.65 53.62 -10.52
C VAL A 290 -26.21 52.61 -11.57
N ASP A 291 -25.01 52.83 -12.11
CA ASP A 291 -24.31 51.82 -12.90
C ASP A 291 -23.32 51.06 -12.00
N VAL A 292 -23.31 49.76 -12.14
CA VAL A 292 -22.44 48.88 -11.40
C VAL A 292 -21.40 48.29 -12.33
N TYR A 293 -20.15 48.26 -11.91
CA TYR A 293 -19.00 47.75 -12.67
C TYR A 293 -18.22 46.75 -11.82
N LEU A 294 -17.64 45.78 -12.50
CA LEU A 294 -16.65 44.83 -11.97
C LEU A 294 -15.51 44.79 -12.98
N ASP A 295 -14.28 45.09 -12.53
CA ASP A 295 -13.07 45.12 -13.35
C ASP A 295 -13.29 45.99 -14.62
N ASP A 296 -13.78 47.23 -14.39
CA ASP A 296 -14.14 48.23 -15.41
C ASP A 296 -15.22 47.80 -16.42
N LYS A 297 -15.73 46.56 -16.34
CA LYS A 297 -16.82 46.08 -17.16
C LYS A 297 -18.15 46.41 -16.49
N LYS A 298 -19.06 47.08 -17.23
CA LYS A 298 -20.42 47.36 -16.74
C LYS A 298 -21.23 46.07 -16.59
N ILE A 299 -21.70 45.81 -15.35
CA ILE A 299 -22.56 44.67 -15.02
C ILE A 299 -24.03 45.00 -15.27
N GLY A 300 -24.45 46.22 -14.90
CA GLY A 300 -25.81 46.61 -15.10
C GLY A 300 -26.14 48.01 -14.57
N ASN A 301 -27.39 48.45 -14.84
CA ASN A 301 -27.98 49.66 -14.27
C ASN A 301 -29.04 49.26 -13.24
N TYR A 302 -28.98 49.83 -12.06
CA TYR A 302 -29.85 49.46 -10.94
C TYR A 302 -30.56 50.69 -10.38
N SER A 303 -31.83 50.52 -9.99
CA SER A 303 -32.59 51.57 -9.34
C SER A 303 -32.43 51.53 -7.81
N GLN A 304 -32.14 52.66 -7.21
CA GLN A 304 -32.19 52.86 -5.76
C GLN A 304 -33.51 53.46 -5.29
N TYR A 305 -34.45 53.73 -6.22
CA TYR A 305 -35.75 54.25 -5.86
C TYR A 305 -36.66 53.15 -5.32
N ARG A 306 -37.34 53.45 -4.20
CA ARG A 306 -38.44 52.68 -3.67
C ARG A 306 -39.28 53.56 -2.70
N LYS A 307 -40.62 53.51 -2.74
CA LYS A 307 -41.48 54.30 -1.86
C LYS A 307 -41.17 54.09 -0.38
N THR A 308 -40.92 52.85 0.03
CA THR A 308 -40.52 52.44 1.37
C THR A 308 -39.05 51.98 1.36
N SER A 309 -38.30 52.26 2.46
CA SER A 309 -36.90 51.84 2.57
C SER A 309 -36.75 50.33 2.50
N LYS A 310 -35.87 49.82 1.63
CA LYS A 310 -35.50 48.39 1.53
C LYS A 310 -34.00 48.27 1.27
N THR A 311 -33.41 47.24 1.85
CA THR A 311 -32.07 46.78 1.52
C THR A 311 -32.19 45.49 0.72
N GLU A 312 -31.54 45.43 -0.43
CA GLU A 312 -31.60 44.30 -1.35
C GLU A 312 -30.21 43.79 -1.62
N GLN A 313 -30.01 42.49 -1.43
CA GLN A 313 -28.73 41.82 -1.76
C GLN A 313 -28.78 41.33 -3.20
N ILE A 314 -27.76 41.69 -3.97
CA ILE A 314 -27.66 41.35 -5.38
C ILE A 314 -26.34 40.60 -5.58
N VAL A 315 -26.43 39.37 -6.09
CA VAL A 315 -25.24 38.62 -6.50
C VAL A 315 -24.70 39.24 -7.79
N ILE A 316 -23.52 39.82 -7.71
CA ILE A 316 -22.86 40.51 -8.84
C ILE A 316 -22.19 39.47 -9.75
N LYS A 317 -21.44 38.53 -9.17
CA LYS A 317 -20.80 37.46 -9.90
C LYS A 317 -20.51 36.29 -8.99
N LYS A 318 -20.71 35.08 -9.51
CA LYS A 318 -20.25 33.81 -8.93
C LYS A 318 -19.01 33.34 -9.67
N GLY A 319 -18.11 32.65 -8.97
CA GLY A 319 -16.91 32.07 -9.57
C GLY A 319 -15.94 33.14 -10.07
N LEU A 320 -15.62 34.12 -9.23
CA LEU A 320 -14.54 35.07 -9.50
C LEU A 320 -13.21 34.32 -9.55
N GLU A 321 -12.37 34.68 -10.50
CA GLU A 321 -11.04 34.13 -10.67
C GLU A 321 -10.14 34.53 -9.48
N LYS A 322 -9.10 33.74 -9.23
CA LYS A 322 -8.09 34.09 -8.23
C LYS A 322 -7.33 35.33 -8.67
N GLY A 323 -7.28 36.32 -7.79
CA GLY A 323 -6.57 37.53 -8.12
C GLY A 323 -7.25 38.78 -7.58
N LYS A 324 -6.84 39.93 -8.11
CA LYS A 324 -7.30 41.27 -7.70
C LYS A 324 -8.48 41.70 -8.56
N HIS A 325 -9.58 42.09 -7.89
CA HIS A 325 -10.79 42.59 -8.54
C HIS A 325 -11.18 43.95 -8.00
N THR A 326 -11.84 44.76 -8.84
CA THR A 326 -12.32 46.10 -8.46
C THR A 326 -13.80 46.20 -8.76
N PHE A 327 -14.58 46.41 -7.68
CA PHE A 327 -16.01 46.72 -7.79
C PHE A 327 -16.20 48.22 -7.71
N LYS A 328 -17.07 48.78 -8.58
CA LYS A 328 -17.40 50.21 -8.61
C LYS A 328 -18.88 50.44 -8.89
N VAL A 329 -19.44 51.43 -8.19
CA VAL A 329 -20.82 51.90 -8.41
C VAL A 329 -20.78 53.38 -8.70
N VAL A 330 -21.44 53.82 -9.78
CA VAL A 330 -21.49 55.21 -10.23
C VAL A 330 -22.93 55.69 -10.25
N TYR A 331 -23.18 56.80 -9.65
CA TYR A 331 -24.50 57.45 -9.63
C TYR A 331 -24.84 58.11 -10.98
N ARG A 332 -26.05 57.89 -11.48
CA ARG A 332 -26.53 58.41 -12.78
C ARG A 332 -27.67 59.41 -12.65
N GLY A 333 -27.96 59.87 -11.43
CA GLY A 333 -29.01 60.85 -11.21
C GLY A 333 -30.42 60.27 -11.03
N ALA A 334 -31.41 61.04 -11.38
CA ALA A 334 -32.80 60.72 -11.18
C ALA A 334 -33.23 59.45 -11.95
N LYS A 335 -34.13 58.68 -11.38
CA LYS A 335 -34.78 57.58 -12.10
C LYS A 335 -35.89 58.15 -13.00
N SER A 336 -35.92 57.80 -14.26
CA SER A 336 -36.99 58.19 -15.20
C SER A 336 -38.35 57.72 -14.70
N GLY A 337 -39.40 58.56 -14.89
CA GLY A 337 -40.78 58.28 -14.50
C GLY A 337 -41.07 58.34 -13.00
N VAL A 338 -40.16 58.93 -12.19
CA VAL A 338 -40.37 59.12 -10.76
C VAL A 338 -40.54 60.59 -10.43
N ASP A 339 -41.68 60.96 -9.81
CA ASP A 339 -41.88 62.29 -9.21
C ASP A 339 -41.26 62.36 -7.80
N TYR A 340 -40.20 63.11 -7.67
CA TYR A 340 -39.49 63.31 -6.40
C TYR A 340 -40.06 64.45 -5.55
N LYS A 341 -41.19 65.05 -5.95
CA LYS A 341 -41.86 66.14 -5.24
C LYS A 341 -40.90 67.29 -4.88
N LYS A 342 -40.14 67.79 -5.85
CA LYS A 342 -39.12 68.84 -5.73
C LYS A 342 -37.93 68.45 -4.83
N LYS A 343 -37.78 67.21 -4.38
CA LYS A 343 -36.63 66.73 -3.61
C LYS A 343 -35.54 66.24 -4.54
N THR A 344 -34.28 66.58 -4.25
CA THR A 344 -33.10 66.07 -5.02
C THR A 344 -32.97 64.55 -4.89
N PRO A 345 -32.84 63.81 -5.99
CA PRO A 345 -32.54 62.39 -5.96
C PRO A 345 -31.19 62.12 -5.32
N ARG A 346 -31.06 60.95 -4.69
CA ARG A 346 -29.88 60.56 -3.89
C ARG A 346 -29.30 59.23 -4.34
N PHE A 347 -27.99 59.14 -4.23
CA PHE A 347 -27.20 57.92 -4.30
C PHE A 347 -26.95 57.42 -2.88
N TYR A 348 -27.51 56.28 -2.50
CA TYR A 348 -27.40 55.73 -1.15
C TYR A 348 -26.37 54.59 -1.09
N ILE A 349 -25.53 54.60 -0.03
CA ILE A 349 -24.57 53.52 0.22
C ILE A 349 -25.09 52.62 1.36
N GLY A 350 -25.53 53.21 2.46
CA GLY A 350 -25.98 52.49 3.65
C GLY A 350 -25.51 53.20 4.95
N THR A 351 -25.83 52.60 6.07
CA THR A 351 -25.34 53.03 7.39
C THR A 351 -23.94 52.49 7.66
N GLU A 352 -23.25 52.96 8.69
CA GLU A 352 -21.94 52.42 9.08
C GLU A 352 -21.94 50.93 9.39
N LYS A 353 -23.09 50.38 9.78
CA LYS A 353 -23.27 48.95 10.06
C LYS A 353 -23.62 48.13 8.83
N THR A 354 -23.93 48.78 7.69
CA THR A 354 -24.35 48.08 6.46
C THR A 354 -23.16 47.36 5.83
N THR A 355 -23.30 46.06 5.61
CA THR A 355 -22.42 45.32 4.72
C THR A 355 -22.73 45.71 3.29
N VAL A 356 -21.88 46.52 2.66
CA VAL A 356 -22.06 47.01 1.29
C VAL A 356 -21.65 45.95 0.29
N LEU A 357 -20.53 45.29 0.54
CA LEU A 357 -20.03 44.18 -0.24
C LEU A 357 -19.76 43.00 0.68
N ASN A 358 -20.16 41.84 0.24
CA ASN A 358 -19.81 40.58 0.88
C ASN A 358 -19.15 39.66 -0.14
N LEU A 359 -18.04 39.05 0.24
CA LEU A 359 -17.31 38.08 -0.56
C LEU A 359 -17.35 36.76 0.19
N THR A 360 -17.82 35.71 -0.48
CA THR A 360 -17.89 34.36 0.08
C THR A 360 -17.24 33.37 -0.88
N ALA A 361 -16.44 32.47 -0.37
CA ALA A 361 -15.91 31.37 -1.15
C ALA A 361 -16.72 30.10 -0.87
N GLU A 362 -17.10 29.39 -1.92
CA GLU A 362 -17.69 28.07 -1.84
C GLU A 362 -16.70 27.07 -2.42
N LEU A 363 -15.95 26.39 -1.53
CA LEU A 363 -14.96 25.40 -1.95
C LEU A 363 -15.66 24.14 -2.46
N LYS A 364 -15.24 23.61 -3.61
CA LYS A 364 -15.74 22.39 -4.22
C LYS A 364 -14.60 21.57 -4.84
N GLY A 365 -14.79 20.27 -4.93
CA GLY A 365 -13.81 19.38 -5.53
C GLY A 365 -12.46 19.39 -4.79
N GLU A 366 -11.38 19.56 -5.51
CA GLU A 366 -10.02 19.55 -4.94
C GLU A 366 -9.73 20.73 -4.00
N ASP A 367 -10.40 21.86 -4.20
CA ASP A 367 -10.22 23.06 -3.36
C ASP A 367 -10.66 22.85 -1.90
N VAL A 368 -11.44 21.81 -1.63
CA VAL A 368 -11.88 21.44 -0.27
C VAL A 368 -10.71 20.96 0.59
N TYR A 369 -9.64 20.47 -0.03
CA TYR A 369 -8.50 19.90 0.67
C TYR A 369 -7.36 20.90 0.85
N HIS A 370 -6.58 20.76 1.94
CA HIS A 370 -5.37 21.55 2.16
C HIS A 370 -4.30 21.30 1.11
N VAL A 371 -4.21 20.04 0.70
CA VAL A 371 -3.23 19.57 -0.28
C VAL A 371 -3.83 18.46 -1.12
N VAL A 372 -3.55 18.53 -2.41
CA VAL A 372 -3.78 17.46 -3.38
C VAL A 372 -2.47 17.26 -4.13
N ASP A 373 -2.04 16.03 -4.29
CA ASP A 373 -0.84 15.72 -5.05
C ASP A 373 -1.03 14.41 -5.83
N ALA A 374 -0.18 14.23 -6.83
CA ALA A 374 -0.09 12.99 -7.57
C ALA A 374 1.39 12.61 -7.69
N TYR A 375 1.67 11.34 -7.46
CA TYR A 375 3.01 10.80 -7.56
C TYR A 375 3.12 9.84 -8.73
N LYS A 376 4.18 10.01 -9.51
CA LYS A 376 4.60 9.08 -10.55
C LYS A 376 5.90 8.44 -10.10
N ALA A 377 5.91 7.11 -10.07
CA ALA A 377 7.12 6.36 -9.79
C ALA A 377 8.16 6.49 -10.92
N PRO A 378 9.45 6.30 -10.64
CA PRO A 378 10.50 6.33 -11.67
C PRO A 378 10.26 5.32 -12.80
N THR A 379 9.59 4.21 -12.51
CA THR A 379 9.24 3.15 -13.44
C THR A 379 8.02 3.45 -14.33
N TYR A 380 7.32 4.56 -14.07
CA TYR A 380 6.14 4.96 -14.83
C TYR A 380 6.39 5.07 -16.34
N ASP A 381 7.53 5.62 -16.74
CA ASP A 381 7.86 5.81 -18.17
C ASP A 381 8.16 4.47 -18.87
N ALA A 382 8.59 3.45 -18.11
CA ALA A 382 8.89 2.13 -18.65
C ALA A 382 7.66 1.22 -18.74
N PHE A 383 6.80 1.26 -17.72
CA PHE A 383 5.65 0.34 -17.58
C PHE A 383 4.29 1.00 -17.85
N GLY A 384 4.23 2.32 -17.96
CA GLY A 384 3.00 3.05 -18.17
C GLY A 384 2.19 3.27 -16.90
N LEU A 385 0.92 3.60 -17.06
CA LEU A 385 -0.01 3.88 -15.95
C LEU A 385 -0.52 2.60 -15.30
N MET A 386 -0.08 2.36 -14.07
CA MET A 386 -0.61 1.36 -13.16
C MET A 386 -1.01 2.09 -11.87
N GLN A 387 -2.31 2.39 -11.74
CA GLN A 387 -2.79 3.27 -10.68
C GLN A 387 -3.04 2.50 -9.39
N ALA A 388 -2.48 3.00 -8.28
CA ALA A 388 -2.82 2.58 -6.94
C ALA A 388 -4.19 3.16 -6.50
N PRO A 389 -4.82 2.61 -5.47
CA PRO A 389 -5.97 3.24 -4.82
C PRO A 389 -5.66 4.68 -4.43
N THR A 390 -6.68 5.55 -4.50
CA THR A 390 -6.53 6.95 -4.09
C THR A 390 -6.33 7.03 -2.58
N VAL A 391 -5.31 7.77 -2.15
CA VAL A 391 -5.01 7.98 -0.74
C VAL A 391 -5.78 9.17 -0.20
N PHE A 392 -6.46 9.00 0.94
CA PHE A 392 -7.05 10.08 1.72
C PHE A 392 -6.35 10.09 3.08
N ASP A 393 -5.67 11.20 3.41
CA ASP A 393 -4.93 11.35 4.67
C ASP A 393 -5.42 12.60 5.41
N ASP A 394 -6.31 12.38 6.38
CA ASP A 394 -6.93 13.47 7.17
C ASP A 394 -5.94 14.20 8.11
N ASN A 395 -4.70 13.75 8.21
CA ASN A 395 -3.64 14.41 8.97
C ASN A 395 -2.71 15.24 8.07
N ALA A 396 -2.65 14.94 6.78
CA ALA A 396 -1.73 15.60 5.86
C ALA A 396 -2.22 17.01 5.47
N THR A 397 -1.49 18.04 5.86
CA THR A 397 -1.72 19.44 5.47
C THR A 397 -0.68 19.95 4.48
N THR A 398 0.40 19.22 4.27
CA THR A 398 1.50 19.53 3.36
C THR A 398 1.74 18.43 2.34
N LYS A 399 2.34 18.80 1.19
CA LYS A 399 2.71 17.81 0.15
C LYS A 399 3.66 16.74 0.67
N SER A 400 4.56 17.07 1.58
CA SER A 400 5.53 16.12 2.12
C SER A 400 4.86 15.04 2.95
N GLN A 401 3.89 15.41 3.80
CA GLN A 401 3.11 14.48 4.61
C GLN A 401 2.28 13.56 3.71
N LEU A 402 1.48 14.14 2.81
CA LEU A 402 0.64 13.37 1.90
C LEU A 402 1.47 12.42 1.03
N ARG A 403 2.66 12.84 0.58
CA ARG A 403 3.54 12.03 -0.23
C ARG A 403 4.10 10.82 0.52
N ALA A 404 4.33 10.94 1.83
CA ALA A 404 4.74 9.79 2.66
C ALA A 404 3.67 8.69 2.65
N SER A 405 2.42 9.06 2.91
CA SER A 405 1.27 8.12 2.86
C SER A 405 1.04 7.55 1.45
N MET A 406 1.25 8.35 0.41
CA MET A 406 1.14 7.90 -0.97
C MET A 406 2.21 6.87 -1.35
N LEU A 407 3.45 7.03 -0.86
CA LEU A 407 4.55 6.12 -1.14
C LEU A 407 4.35 4.73 -0.52
N GLU A 408 3.58 4.61 0.56
CA GLU A 408 3.20 3.33 1.15
C GLU A 408 2.30 2.49 0.22
N GLN A 409 1.57 3.13 -0.68
CA GLN A 409 0.68 2.48 -1.65
C GLN A 409 1.36 2.19 -3.00
N ILE A 410 2.61 2.61 -3.18
CA ILE A 410 3.36 2.38 -4.42
C ILE A 410 4.23 1.13 -4.29
N ASN A 411 3.97 0.19 -5.17
CA ASN A 411 4.87 -0.91 -5.48
C ASN A 411 5.37 -0.71 -6.92
N ASP A 412 6.44 0.05 -7.08
CA ASP A 412 6.93 0.49 -8.39
C ASP A 412 7.87 -0.50 -9.08
N SER A 413 8.06 -1.65 -8.50
CA SER A 413 8.96 -2.69 -9.01
C SER A 413 8.17 -3.97 -9.29
N PRO A 414 8.46 -4.69 -10.39
CA PRO A 414 7.90 -6.01 -10.61
C PRO A 414 8.36 -6.97 -9.50
N THR A 415 7.51 -7.92 -9.15
CA THR A 415 7.92 -9.04 -8.33
C THR A 415 8.72 -9.98 -9.22
N VAL A 416 9.94 -10.31 -8.83
CA VAL A 416 10.78 -11.29 -9.51
C VAL A 416 11.02 -12.45 -8.56
N GLU A 417 10.54 -13.60 -8.93
CA GLU A 417 10.81 -14.85 -8.24
C GLU A 417 11.95 -15.54 -9.00
N LEU A 418 13.06 -15.68 -8.32
CA LEU A 418 14.21 -16.38 -8.86
C LEU A 418 14.28 -17.75 -8.18
N SER A 419 14.29 -18.81 -8.95
CA SER A 419 14.56 -20.14 -8.46
C SER A 419 15.75 -20.75 -9.16
N THR A 420 16.50 -21.55 -8.43
CA THR A 420 17.66 -22.27 -8.93
C THR A 420 17.87 -23.56 -8.14
N ASN A 421 18.66 -24.44 -8.68
CA ASN A 421 19.15 -25.61 -7.97
C ASN A 421 20.56 -25.36 -7.40
N TYR A 422 20.90 -26.09 -6.36
CA TYR A 422 22.24 -26.15 -5.80
C TYR A 422 22.76 -27.59 -5.85
N LEU A 423 23.83 -27.80 -6.59
CA LEU A 423 24.42 -29.13 -6.92
C LEU A 423 25.55 -29.52 -5.95
N GLY A 424 25.83 -28.71 -4.93
CA GLY A 424 26.99 -28.89 -4.07
C GLY A 424 28.30 -28.36 -4.67
N THR A 425 29.39 -28.45 -3.92
CA THR A 425 30.74 -28.11 -4.40
C THR A 425 31.40 -29.30 -5.13
N GLU A 426 32.45 -29.03 -5.94
CA GLU A 426 33.10 -30.07 -6.74
C GLU A 426 33.70 -31.22 -5.92
N ASP A 427 34.13 -30.94 -4.69
CA ASP A 427 34.70 -31.96 -3.78
C ASP A 427 33.61 -32.87 -3.18
N ASP A 428 32.33 -32.44 -3.19
CA ASP A 428 31.20 -33.13 -2.57
C ASP A 428 30.32 -33.91 -3.57
N ARG A 429 30.77 -34.14 -4.79
CA ARG A 429 29.96 -34.79 -5.84
C ARG A 429 29.43 -36.20 -5.49
N HIS A 430 29.88 -36.77 -4.38
CA HIS A 430 29.36 -38.01 -3.84
C HIS A 430 28.35 -37.83 -2.72
N TYR A 431 28.31 -36.65 -2.12
CA TYR A 431 27.34 -36.25 -1.06
C TYR A 431 27.06 -34.76 -1.19
N ILE A 432 25.88 -34.43 -1.68
CA ILE A 432 25.42 -33.04 -1.58
C ILE A 432 25.23 -32.74 -0.10
N SER A 433 25.97 -31.76 0.43
CA SER A 433 25.71 -31.26 1.77
C SER A 433 24.41 -30.47 1.76
N ASN A 434 23.34 -31.12 2.22
CA ASN A 434 22.02 -30.49 2.31
C ASN A 434 21.98 -29.31 3.31
N ASP A 435 23.06 -29.10 4.07
CA ASP A 435 23.14 -28.07 5.11
C ASP A 435 23.90 -26.81 4.66
N ASP A 436 24.47 -26.80 3.46
CA ASP A 436 25.27 -25.68 2.94
C ASP A 436 24.44 -24.40 2.77
N ILE A 437 23.16 -24.54 2.47
CA ILE A 437 22.23 -23.42 2.33
C ILE A 437 21.12 -23.59 3.37
N ALA A 438 20.95 -22.58 4.23
CA ALA A 438 19.92 -22.55 5.28
C ALA A 438 18.76 -21.61 4.92
N GLU A 439 17.66 -21.80 5.62
CA GLU A 439 16.40 -21.05 5.47
C GLU A 439 16.57 -19.55 5.66
N ASN A 440 17.54 -19.16 6.48
CA ASN A 440 17.84 -17.76 6.81
C ASN A 440 19.06 -17.20 6.07
N ASN A 441 19.45 -17.80 4.95
CA ASN A 441 20.63 -17.34 4.25
C ASN A 441 20.36 -16.17 3.30
N ILE A 442 21.39 -15.29 3.22
CA ILE A 442 21.62 -14.43 2.07
C ILE A 442 22.72 -15.10 1.25
N VAL A 443 22.41 -15.49 0.04
CA VAL A 443 23.30 -16.23 -0.86
C VAL A 443 23.77 -15.31 -1.97
N ARG A 444 25.07 -15.30 -2.24
CA ARG A 444 25.62 -14.63 -3.42
C ARG A 444 25.31 -15.45 -4.64
N PHE A 445 24.46 -14.93 -5.52
CA PHE A 445 24.09 -15.57 -6.78
C PHE A 445 24.83 -14.95 -7.96
N VAL A 446 25.51 -15.77 -8.77
CA VAL A 446 26.29 -15.34 -9.93
C VAL A 446 25.83 -16.09 -11.18
N HIS A 447 25.28 -15.36 -12.15
CA HIS A 447 24.88 -15.90 -13.43
C HIS A 447 25.48 -15.06 -14.56
N LYS A 448 26.68 -15.43 -15.03
CA LYS A 448 27.43 -14.67 -16.05
C LYS A 448 26.66 -14.40 -17.34
N PRO A 449 25.95 -15.40 -17.95
CA PRO A 449 25.20 -15.16 -19.19
C PRO A 449 24.13 -14.07 -19.08
N LEU A 450 23.52 -13.89 -17.91
CA LEU A 450 22.53 -12.83 -17.64
C LEU A 450 23.14 -11.62 -16.93
N ASN A 451 24.45 -11.67 -16.64
CA ASN A 451 25.17 -10.63 -15.91
C ASN A 451 24.59 -10.35 -14.51
N PHE A 452 24.11 -11.42 -13.82
CA PHE A 452 23.72 -11.34 -12.43
C PHE A 452 24.94 -11.55 -11.53
N ASN A 453 25.05 -10.74 -10.52
CA ASN A 453 26.00 -10.87 -9.45
C ASN A 453 25.45 -10.14 -8.23
N THR A 454 24.53 -10.81 -7.53
CA THR A 454 23.71 -10.17 -6.49
C THR A 454 23.55 -11.06 -5.26
N ASP A 455 23.29 -10.45 -4.12
CA ASP A 455 22.97 -11.14 -2.87
C ASP A 455 21.45 -11.33 -2.77
N LEU A 456 21.00 -12.57 -2.68
CA LEU A 456 19.58 -12.96 -2.65
C LEU A 456 19.23 -13.62 -1.32
N LYS A 457 18.05 -13.31 -0.79
CA LYS A 457 17.51 -13.90 0.44
C LYS A 457 16.70 -15.15 0.11
N VAL A 458 17.00 -16.25 0.76
CA VAL A 458 16.23 -17.51 0.63
C VAL A 458 14.81 -17.28 1.17
N VAL A 459 13.80 -17.65 0.40
CA VAL A 459 12.39 -17.59 0.81
C VAL A 459 11.73 -18.97 0.77
N LYS A 460 12.21 -19.87 -0.07
CA LYS A 460 11.76 -21.25 -0.10
C LYS A 460 12.93 -22.17 -0.33
N LEU A 461 12.88 -23.34 0.28
CA LEU A 461 13.95 -24.32 0.24
C LEU A 461 13.35 -25.71 0.23
N THR A 462 13.74 -26.52 -0.75
CA THR A 462 13.41 -27.94 -0.80
C THR A 462 14.68 -28.77 -0.73
N ARG A 463 14.78 -29.62 0.29
CA ARG A 463 15.88 -30.56 0.47
C ARG A 463 15.38 -31.98 0.31
N TYR A 464 16.20 -32.78 -0.29
CA TYR A 464 15.99 -34.21 -0.47
C TYR A 464 16.80 -35.03 0.53
N HIS A 465 16.58 -36.35 0.52
CA HIS A 465 17.33 -37.24 1.40
C HIS A 465 18.84 -37.21 1.05
N PRO A 466 19.75 -37.14 2.05
CA PRO A 466 21.20 -37.03 1.78
C PRO A 466 21.80 -38.18 0.97
N LEU A 467 21.18 -39.36 0.98
CA LEU A 467 21.65 -40.50 0.19
C LEU A 467 21.16 -40.47 -1.27
N VAL A 468 20.33 -39.53 -1.63
CA VAL A 468 19.83 -39.33 -2.98
C VAL A 468 20.55 -38.20 -3.63
N ASN A 469 21.11 -38.39 -4.81
CA ASN A 469 21.80 -37.35 -5.54
C ASN A 469 20.83 -36.40 -6.25
N LYS A 470 20.00 -35.71 -5.47
CA LYS A 470 19.09 -34.66 -5.96
C LYS A 470 19.58 -33.29 -5.48
N PRO A 471 19.58 -32.29 -6.35
CA PRO A 471 19.97 -30.93 -5.97
C PRO A 471 19.00 -30.33 -4.94
N VAL A 472 19.50 -29.43 -4.12
CA VAL A 472 18.65 -28.57 -3.28
C VAL A 472 18.00 -27.52 -4.17
N GLU A 473 16.67 -27.39 -4.09
CA GLU A 473 15.94 -26.35 -4.80
C GLU A 473 15.81 -25.11 -3.92
N VAL A 474 16.12 -23.95 -4.45
CA VAL A 474 16.13 -22.68 -3.71
C VAL A 474 15.36 -21.63 -4.48
N GLU A 475 14.38 -21.00 -3.80
CA GLU A 475 13.70 -19.81 -4.30
C GLU A 475 14.12 -18.59 -3.48
N PHE A 476 14.28 -17.48 -4.17
CA PHE A 476 14.78 -16.24 -3.59
C PHE A 476 13.78 -15.10 -3.66
N SER A 477 13.77 -14.26 -2.62
CA SER A 477 13.02 -13.03 -2.64
C SER A 477 13.71 -11.93 -3.44
N ASN A 478 12.88 -11.06 -3.88
CA ASN A 478 13.16 -9.84 -4.58
C ASN A 478 14.17 -8.93 -3.87
N ALA A 479 15.29 -8.59 -4.51
CA ALA A 479 16.12 -7.46 -4.15
C ALA A 479 15.73 -6.27 -5.05
N LYS A 480 14.98 -5.30 -4.52
CA LYS A 480 14.40 -4.18 -5.30
C LYS A 480 15.37 -3.44 -6.24
N GLN A 481 16.66 -3.35 -5.89
CA GLN A 481 17.66 -2.66 -6.71
C GLN A 481 18.12 -3.45 -7.94
N ASP A 482 18.18 -4.78 -7.81
CA ASP A 482 18.71 -5.63 -8.87
C ASP A 482 17.68 -5.91 -9.98
N ILE A 483 16.39 -5.80 -9.66
CA ILE A 483 15.29 -6.05 -10.61
C ILE A 483 15.26 -5.02 -11.73
N ILE A 484 15.49 -3.75 -11.43
CA ILE A 484 15.55 -2.69 -12.45
C ILE A 484 16.72 -2.97 -13.41
N ALA A 485 17.85 -3.44 -12.87
CA ALA A 485 19.00 -3.84 -13.69
C ALA A 485 18.69 -5.07 -14.54
N ILE A 486 18.00 -6.08 -13.98
CA ILE A 486 17.53 -7.28 -14.69
C ILE A 486 16.55 -6.91 -15.80
N GLN A 487 15.53 -6.13 -15.49
CA GLN A 487 14.53 -5.68 -16.46
C GLN A 487 15.14 -4.82 -17.57
N ASN A 488 16.05 -3.92 -17.22
CA ASN A 488 16.74 -3.10 -18.21
C ASN A 488 17.61 -3.94 -19.15
N GLN A 489 18.25 -4.98 -18.65
CA GLN A 489 19.04 -5.89 -19.49
C GLN A 489 18.15 -6.74 -20.40
N ILE A 490 17.04 -7.27 -19.90
CA ILE A 490 16.05 -7.99 -20.71
C ILE A 490 15.51 -7.04 -21.79
N ASN A 491 15.12 -5.83 -21.45
CA ASN A 491 14.62 -4.84 -22.39
C ASN A 491 15.67 -4.42 -23.44
N LEU A 492 16.93 -4.29 -23.04
CA LEU A 492 18.04 -4.01 -23.97
C LEU A 492 18.26 -5.17 -24.94
N ARG A 493 18.12 -6.43 -24.49
CA ARG A 493 18.22 -7.61 -25.35
C ARG A 493 17.04 -7.70 -26.31
N ILE A 494 15.83 -7.46 -25.83
CA ILE A 494 14.61 -7.41 -26.66
C ILE A 494 14.75 -6.29 -27.72
N LYS A 495 15.22 -5.09 -27.32
CA LYS A 495 15.48 -4.00 -28.28
C LYS A 495 16.56 -4.37 -29.32
N ARG A 496 17.62 -5.05 -28.89
CA ARG A 496 18.68 -5.52 -29.84
C ARG A 496 18.16 -6.60 -30.78
N ALA A 497 17.35 -7.55 -30.26
CA ALA A 497 16.71 -8.56 -31.09
C ALA A 497 15.75 -7.91 -32.10
N ASN A 498 14.89 -7.00 -31.65
CA ASN A 498 13.94 -6.29 -32.50
C ASN A 498 14.65 -5.40 -33.54
N SER A 499 15.77 -4.75 -33.19
CA SER A 499 16.56 -3.96 -34.15
C SER A 499 17.32 -4.84 -35.15
N ALA A 500 17.77 -6.02 -34.75
CA ALA A 500 18.36 -7.02 -35.66
C ALA A 500 17.32 -7.55 -36.67
N ILE A 501 16.09 -7.76 -36.20
CA ILE A 501 14.92 -8.15 -37.02
C ILE A 501 14.59 -7.02 -38.02
N ALA A 502 14.48 -5.78 -37.53
CA ALA A 502 14.12 -4.61 -38.36
C ALA A 502 15.17 -4.27 -39.41
N ASN A 503 16.45 -4.54 -39.14
CA ASN A 503 17.55 -4.24 -40.04
C ASN A 503 17.87 -5.38 -41.03
N GLY A 504 17.06 -6.44 -41.08
CA GLY A 504 17.21 -7.53 -42.07
C GLY A 504 18.49 -8.35 -41.90
N SER A 505 19.22 -8.20 -40.80
CA SER A 505 20.46 -8.97 -40.57
C SER A 505 20.13 -10.38 -39.98
N TRP A 506 19.32 -11.12 -40.71
CA TRP A 506 19.07 -12.55 -40.44
C TRP A 506 20.22 -13.37 -41.02
N THR A 507 21.41 -13.20 -40.55
CA THR A 507 22.47 -14.15 -40.85
C THR A 507 22.57 -15.19 -39.77
N THR A 508 21.83 -16.28 -39.98
CA THR A 508 22.32 -17.68 -39.86
C THR A 508 23.03 -18.07 -38.56
N ASP A 509 22.58 -17.64 -37.40
CA ASP A 509 22.96 -18.38 -36.20
C ASP A 509 21.72 -18.90 -35.49
N LYS A 510 21.21 -20.05 -36.04
CA LYS A 510 20.11 -20.81 -35.45
C LYS A 510 20.37 -21.16 -33.96
N ASN A 511 21.63 -21.30 -33.58
CA ASN A 511 22.03 -21.61 -32.22
C ASN A 511 21.81 -20.43 -31.25
N VAL A 512 21.95 -19.20 -31.69
CA VAL A 512 21.67 -18.02 -30.84
C VAL A 512 20.17 -17.86 -30.61
N GLN A 513 19.36 -18.16 -31.61
CA GLN A 513 17.90 -18.08 -31.53
C GLN A 513 17.32 -19.21 -30.66
N TYR A 514 17.85 -20.42 -30.77
CA TYR A 514 17.45 -21.56 -29.92
C TYR A 514 17.83 -21.34 -28.46
N ASN A 515 19.04 -20.87 -28.18
CA ASN A 515 19.47 -20.54 -26.82
C ASN A 515 18.73 -19.34 -26.23
N PHE A 516 18.30 -18.37 -27.03
CA PHE A 516 17.51 -17.24 -26.58
C PHE A 516 16.07 -17.66 -26.19
N MET A 517 15.43 -18.46 -27.02
CA MET A 517 14.06 -18.95 -26.80
C MET A 517 13.99 -19.99 -25.65
N SER A 518 14.97 -20.87 -25.51
CA SER A 518 15.02 -21.86 -24.44
C SER A 518 15.41 -21.28 -23.08
N ASN A 519 16.10 -20.14 -23.05
CA ASN A 519 16.55 -19.49 -21.81
C ASN A 519 15.67 -18.32 -21.35
N VAL A 520 14.71 -17.85 -22.14
CA VAL A 520 13.83 -16.72 -21.81
C VAL A 520 12.36 -17.13 -21.69
N VAL A 521 11.98 -18.19 -22.36
CA VAL A 521 10.65 -18.77 -22.26
C VAL A 521 10.87 -20.23 -21.87
N GLY A 522 10.73 -20.54 -20.60
CA GLY A 522 10.74 -21.91 -20.13
C GLY A 522 9.79 -22.72 -20.99
N SER A 523 10.36 -23.67 -21.67
CA SER A 523 9.75 -24.81 -22.36
C SER A 523 8.23 -24.77 -22.58
N VAL A 524 7.78 -24.14 -23.63
CA VAL A 524 6.54 -24.51 -24.29
C VAL A 524 6.80 -24.45 -25.79
N LEU A 525 7.41 -25.46 -26.28
CA LEU A 525 7.22 -26.05 -27.62
C LEU A 525 7.90 -27.42 -27.57
N SER A 526 7.15 -28.40 -27.11
CA SER A 526 7.45 -29.80 -27.37
C SER A 526 7.29 -30.06 -28.86
N ASP A 527 8.25 -30.80 -29.37
CA ASP A 527 8.32 -31.34 -30.71
C ASP A 527 6.96 -31.79 -31.26
N ASP A 528 6.68 -31.38 -32.48
CA ASP A 528 6.11 -32.23 -33.54
C ASP A 528 7.08 -32.23 -34.72
#